data_d17f9cfc6d7420ca24130a333b5a4a92
#
_entry.id   d17f9cfc6d7420ca24130a333b5a4a92
#
_cell.length_a   1.000
_cell.length_b   1.000
_cell.length_c   1.000
_cell.angle_alpha   90.00
_cell.angle_beta   90.00
_cell.angle_gamma   90.00
#
_symmetry.space_group_name_H-M   'P 1'
#
loop_
_entity.id
_entity.type
_entity.pdbx_description
1 polymer ?
#
loop_
_entity_poly.entity_id
_entity_poly.type
_entity_poly.pdbx_seq_one_letter_code
_entity_poly.pdbx_strand_id
1 'polypeptide(L)'
;LPARQTLYEYYHDKFGFGAKTGIELGEASGYIYPPDSAEGNEVRYSAMTYGQSMNLTMVQVAAGFSSLVNGGQYYKPTVLVGTIDESGNLKSSENKVIRQTVSGGTSSQMRTMLTTARRSSFLSKSDKSGYEIGGKTGTSEAVVNGAYTQKETIATYIGYGGGKNGAEYVIMVRVAAPGKGINLQGNLHAGPIFTDISNWMIDYMKIA
;
A
#
# COMPACT_ATOMS: atom_id res chain seq x y z
N LEU A 1 22.34 10.15 11.70
CA LEU A 1 22.56 9.69 10.32
C LEU A 1 22.26 8.20 10.12
N PRO A 2 22.74 7.22 10.95
CA PRO A 2 22.49 5.80 10.71
C PRO A 2 21.01 5.42 10.64
N ALA A 3 20.18 5.91 11.55
CA ALA A 3 18.75 5.61 11.57
C ALA A 3 18.01 6.13 10.31
N ARG A 4 18.38 7.31 9.83
CA ARG A 4 17.83 7.87 8.57
C ARG A 4 18.24 7.05 7.38
N GLN A 5 19.49 6.59 7.34
CA GLN A 5 20.00 5.73 6.28
C GLN A 5 19.23 4.39 6.25
N THR A 6 19.05 3.75 7.40
CA THR A 6 18.29 2.50 7.51
C THR A 6 16.83 2.69 7.04
N LEU A 7 16.17 3.78 7.45
CA LEU A 7 14.79 4.04 7.02
C LEU A 7 14.70 4.27 5.50
N TYR A 8 15.67 5.00 4.92
CA TYR A 8 15.74 5.22 3.49
C TYR A 8 15.93 3.89 2.73
N GLU A 9 16.87 3.05 3.15
CA GLU A 9 17.10 1.73 2.55
C GLU A 9 15.84 0.87 2.55
N TYR A 10 15.09 0.86 3.67
CA TYR A 10 13.84 0.14 3.70
C TYR A 10 12.79 0.74 2.76
N TYR A 11 12.55 2.04 2.82
CA TYR A 11 11.51 2.67 2.03
C TYR A 11 11.85 2.69 0.54
N HIS A 12 13.06 3.14 0.20
CA HIS A 12 13.47 3.32 -1.19
C HIS A 12 13.92 2.00 -1.82
N ASP A 13 14.92 1.33 -1.23
CA ASP A 13 15.57 0.20 -1.88
C ASP A 13 14.78 -1.10 -1.73
N LYS A 14 14.16 -1.33 -0.58
CA LYS A 14 13.38 -2.55 -0.35
C LYS A 14 11.94 -2.41 -0.79
N PHE A 15 11.21 -1.37 -0.36
CA PHE A 15 9.80 -1.21 -0.74
C PHE A 15 9.58 -0.48 -2.06
N GLY A 16 10.62 0.13 -2.66
CA GLY A 16 10.55 0.78 -3.96
C GLY A 16 9.81 2.12 -3.94
N PHE A 17 9.73 2.77 -2.78
CA PHE A 17 9.08 4.07 -2.64
C PHE A 17 9.95 5.19 -3.22
N GLY A 18 9.32 6.13 -3.93
CA GLY A 18 10.02 7.23 -4.56
C GLY A 18 10.70 6.89 -5.91
N ALA A 19 10.49 5.69 -6.43
CA ALA A 19 10.97 5.24 -7.74
C ALA A 19 9.82 4.65 -8.55
N LYS A 20 9.92 4.70 -9.88
CA LYS A 20 8.94 4.05 -10.77
C LYS A 20 8.93 2.53 -10.53
N THR A 21 7.74 1.94 -10.48
CA THR A 21 7.59 0.48 -10.29
C THR A 21 7.92 -0.30 -11.56
N GLY A 22 7.86 0.35 -12.71
CA GLY A 22 8.03 -0.27 -14.03
C GLY A 22 6.78 -0.98 -14.53
N ILE A 23 5.59 -0.68 -13.97
CA ILE A 23 4.32 -1.10 -14.54
C ILE A 23 4.17 -0.54 -15.95
N GLU A 24 3.49 -1.26 -16.85
CA GLU A 24 3.39 -0.92 -18.28
C GLU A 24 2.44 0.25 -18.57
N LEU A 25 2.02 0.96 -17.55
CA LEU A 25 1.18 2.17 -17.65
C LEU A 25 2.01 3.43 -17.39
N GLY A 26 1.49 4.59 -17.78
CA GLY A 26 2.08 5.88 -17.40
C GLY A 26 2.06 6.05 -15.88
N GLU A 27 3.23 6.21 -15.25
CA GLU A 27 3.34 6.36 -13.80
C GLU A 27 4.23 7.54 -13.41
N ALA A 28 3.89 8.17 -12.28
CA ALA A 28 4.77 9.11 -11.59
C ALA A 28 5.74 8.34 -10.66
N SER A 29 6.93 8.91 -10.43
CA SER A 29 7.92 8.27 -9.54
C SER A 29 7.62 8.44 -8.06
N GLY A 30 6.83 9.46 -7.68
CA GLY A 30 6.86 9.91 -6.29
C GLY A 30 8.23 10.47 -5.91
N TYR A 31 8.49 10.66 -4.61
CA TYR A 31 9.80 11.10 -4.16
C TYR A 31 10.02 10.87 -2.66
N ILE A 32 11.22 10.39 -2.29
CA ILE A 32 11.74 10.36 -0.93
C ILE A 32 13.13 11.01 -0.96
N TYR A 33 13.36 11.97 -0.06
CA TYR A 33 14.64 12.67 -0.02
C TYR A 33 15.75 11.79 0.54
N PRO A 34 16.91 11.65 -0.16
CA PRO A 34 18.06 10.93 0.37
C PRO A 34 18.55 11.53 1.69
N PRO A 35 19.02 10.71 2.65
CA PRO A 35 19.35 11.17 4.01
C PRO A 35 20.59 12.10 4.08
N ASP A 36 21.41 12.10 3.04
CA ASP A 36 22.59 12.97 2.87
C ASP A 36 22.30 14.28 2.14
N SER A 37 21.06 14.45 1.61
CA SER A 37 20.62 15.69 1.00
C SER A 37 20.24 16.74 2.07
N ALA A 38 20.24 18.00 1.69
CA ALA A 38 19.80 19.10 2.59
C ALA A 38 18.37 18.90 3.09
N GLU A 39 17.50 18.35 2.24
CA GLU A 39 16.10 18.07 2.55
C GLU A 39 15.91 16.76 3.34
N GLY A 40 16.91 15.87 3.39
CA GLY A 40 16.92 14.61 4.13
C GLY A 40 17.19 14.77 5.63
N ASN A 41 16.64 15.82 6.25
CA ASN A 41 16.90 16.18 7.65
C ASN A 41 16.09 15.32 8.66
N GLU A 42 16.39 15.51 9.95
CA GLU A 42 15.78 14.73 11.04
C GLU A 42 14.28 14.96 11.17
N VAL A 43 13.80 16.18 10.98
CA VAL A 43 12.38 16.52 11.07
C VAL A 43 11.59 15.78 10.02
N ARG A 44 12.08 15.78 8.77
CA ARG A 44 11.44 15.05 7.67
C ARG A 44 11.42 13.56 7.91
N TYR A 45 12.54 12.97 8.30
CA TYR A 45 12.62 11.54 8.57
C TYR A 45 11.77 11.10 9.78
N SER A 46 11.68 11.94 10.81
CA SER A 46 10.75 11.72 11.92
C SER A 46 9.30 11.73 11.44
N ALA A 47 8.92 12.65 10.55
CA ALA A 47 7.58 12.69 9.97
C ALA A 47 7.28 11.47 9.07
N MET A 48 8.28 10.94 8.37
CA MET A 48 8.13 9.75 7.54
C MET A 48 7.78 8.50 8.35
N THR A 49 8.18 8.42 9.63
CA THR A 49 7.85 7.25 10.49
C THR A 49 6.35 7.05 10.71
N TYR A 50 5.57 8.10 10.57
CA TYR A 50 4.10 8.04 10.65
C TYR A 50 3.39 8.41 9.35
N GLY A 51 4.12 8.39 8.21
CA GLY A 51 3.53 8.49 6.89
C GLY A 51 3.38 9.90 6.32
N GLN A 52 4.12 10.88 6.85
CA GLN A 52 4.16 12.26 6.34
C GLN A 52 5.47 12.55 5.61
N SER A 53 5.58 13.71 4.95
CA SER A 53 6.79 14.20 4.30
C SER A 53 7.38 13.32 3.20
N MET A 54 6.58 12.48 2.57
CA MET A 54 6.94 11.70 1.38
C MET A 54 5.82 11.76 0.35
N ASN A 55 6.18 11.62 -0.92
CA ASN A 55 5.23 11.62 -2.02
C ASN A 55 5.29 10.27 -2.72
N LEU A 56 4.23 9.47 -2.58
CA LEU A 56 4.16 8.11 -3.08
C LEU A 56 2.95 7.94 -4.00
N THR A 57 3.10 7.07 -4.99
CA THR A 57 1.96 6.65 -5.81
C THR A 57 1.21 5.50 -5.14
N MET A 58 -0.06 5.35 -5.45
CA MET A 58 -0.87 4.26 -4.89
C MET A 58 -0.31 2.88 -5.31
N VAL A 59 0.22 2.77 -6.53
CA VAL A 59 0.83 1.50 -7.01
C VAL A 59 2.11 1.16 -6.25
N GLN A 60 2.95 2.14 -5.91
CA GLN A 60 4.12 1.92 -5.07
C GLN A 60 3.73 1.40 -3.69
N VAL A 61 2.75 2.06 -3.06
CA VAL A 61 2.28 1.66 -1.73
C VAL A 61 1.64 0.27 -1.76
N ALA A 62 0.82 -0.03 -2.77
CA ALA A 62 0.21 -1.34 -2.91
C ALA A 62 1.26 -2.45 -3.15
N ALA A 63 2.25 -2.23 -4.00
CA ALA A 63 3.32 -3.18 -4.26
C ALA A 63 4.21 -3.42 -3.02
N GLY A 64 4.62 -2.35 -2.34
CA GLY A 64 5.38 -2.44 -1.09
C GLY A 64 4.59 -3.15 0.02
N PHE A 65 3.32 -2.80 0.20
CA PHE A 65 2.44 -3.43 1.18
C PHE A 65 2.18 -4.92 0.85
N SER A 66 2.02 -5.26 -0.43
CA SER A 66 1.87 -6.66 -0.85
C SER A 66 3.03 -7.51 -0.35
N SER A 67 4.27 -6.98 -0.43
CA SER A 67 5.45 -7.70 0.06
C SER A 67 5.45 -7.88 1.59
N LEU A 68 4.79 -7.00 2.35
CA LEU A 68 4.65 -7.18 3.80
C LEU A 68 3.72 -8.33 4.20
N VAL A 69 2.80 -8.74 3.33
CA VAL A 69 1.76 -9.73 3.68
C VAL A 69 1.88 -11.06 2.92
N ASN A 70 2.81 -11.16 1.96
CA ASN A 70 3.00 -12.33 1.09
C ASN A 70 4.28 -13.13 1.39
N GLY A 71 4.88 -13.00 2.55
CA GLY A 71 6.15 -13.67 2.90
C GLY A 71 7.39 -12.82 2.61
N GLY A 72 7.24 -11.54 2.29
CA GLY A 72 8.33 -10.61 2.04
C GLY A 72 8.77 -10.48 0.58
N GLN A 73 8.06 -11.09 -0.35
CA GLN A 73 8.43 -11.09 -1.76
C GLN A 73 7.88 -9.86 -2.49
N TYR A 74 8.77 -9.01 -3.02
CA TYR A 74 8.39 -7.87 -3.84
C TYR A 74 8.32 -8.28 -5.31
N TYR A 75 7.13 -8.24 -5.87
CA TYR A 75 6.89 -8.49 -7.30
C TYR A 75 6.89 -7.19 -8.09
N LYS A 76 7.39 -7.24 -9.34
CA LYS A 76 7.17 -6.14 -10.28
C LYS A 76 5.66 -6.07 -10.58
N PRO A 77 5.00 -4.93 -10.32
CA PRO A 77 3.63 -4.77 -10.77
C PRO A 77 3.52 -4.89 -12.29
N THR A 78 2.49 -5.55 -12.78
CA THR A 78 2.21 -5.69 -14.21
C THR A 78 0.71 -5.72 -14.46
N VAL A 79 0.27 -5.17 -15.58
CA VAL A 79 -1.09 -5.33 -16.11
C VAL A 79 -1.13 -6.27 -17.31
N LEU A 80 0.05 -6.80 -17.70
CA LEU A 80 0.14 -7.75 -18.82
C LEU A 80 -0.19 -9.17 -18.32
N VAL A 81 -1.20 -9.76 -18.91
CA VAL A 81 -1.54 -11.18 -18.68
C VAL A 81 -0.56 -12.07 -19.48
N GLY A 82 -0.13 -11.62 -20.64
CA GLY A 82 0.77 -12.36 -21.50
C GLY A 82 0.85 -11.75 -22.91
N THR A 83 1.47 -12.47 -23.81
CA THR A 83 1.57 -12.17 -25.24
C THR A 83 0.90 -13.26 -26.05
N ILE A 84 0.35 -12.91 -27.22
CA ILE A 84 -0.20 -13.88 -28.15
C ILE A 84 0.89 -14.23 -29.18
N ASP A 85 1.18 -15.51 -29.34
CA ASP A 85 2.13 -16.02 -30.34
C ASP A 85 1.54 -16.00 -31.76
N GLU A 86 2.36 -16.32 -32.78
CA GLU A 86 1.94 -16.34 -34.20
C GLU A 86 0.82 -17.35 -34.46
N SER A 87 0.65 -18.33 -33.60
CA SER A 87 -0.41 -19.36 -33.70
C SER A 87 -1.69 -18.98 -32.96
N GLY A 88 -1.74 -17.79 -32.34
CA GLY A 88 -2.89 -17.30 -31.59
C GLY A 88 -2.96 -17.82 -30.14
N ASN A 89 -1.94 -18.50 -29.63
CA ASN A 89 -1.92 -19.00 -28.26
C ASN A 89 -1.44 -17.94 -27.28
N LEU A 90 -2.07 -17.85 -26.12
CA LEU A 90 -1.63 -16.98 -25.01
C LEU A 90 -0.39 -17.57 -24.34
N LYS A 91 0.74 -16.88 -24.43
CA LYS A 91 1.92 -17.11 -23.62
C LYS A 91 1.84 -16.19 -22.40
N SER A 92 1.46 -16.75 -21.24
CA SER A 92 1.32 -15.99 -19.98
C SER A 92 2.63 -15.33 -19.58
N SER A 93 2.53 -14.10 -19.06
CA SER A 93 3.67 -13.44 -18.41
C SER A 93 3.99 -14.12 -17.09
N GLU A 94 5.29 -14.22 -16.77
CA GLU A 94 5.73 -14.74 -15.48
C GLU A 94 5.70 -13.62 -14.43
N ASN A 95 5.19 -13.93 -13.24
CA ASN A 95 5.29 -13.05 -12.08
C ASN A 95 6.73 -13.08 -11.57
N LYS A 96 7.45 -11.99 -11.73
CA LYS A 96 8.86 -11.90 -11.34
C LYS A 96 9.03 -11.32 -9.95
N VAL A 97 9.56 -12.13 -9.01
CA VAL A 97 10.08 -11.61 -7.74
C VAL A 97 11.35 -10.83 -8.00
N ILE A 98 11.37 -9.56 -7.58
CA ILE A 98 12.54 -8.68 -7.78
C ILE A 98 13.46 -8.76 -6.58
N ARG A 99 12.91 -8.82 -5.36
CA ARG A 99 13.69 -8.79 -4.12
C ARG A 99 12.88 -9.26 -2.92
N GLN A 100 13.57 -9.59 -1.85
CA GLN A 100 13.03 -9.84 -0.52
C GLN A 100 13.05 -8.53 0.27
N THR A 101 11.89 -8.08 0.76
CA THR A 101 11.76 -6.83 1.55
C THR A 101 11.93 -7.09 3.04
N VAL A 102 11.25 -8.12 3.55
CA VAL A 102 11.30 -8.57 4.94
C VAL A 102 11.36 -10.10 5.00
N SER A 103 11.71 -10.66 6.15
CA SER A 103 11.66 -12.12 6.32
C SER A 103 10.21 -12.65 6.33
N GLY A 104 10.03 -13.94 6.02
CA GLY A 104 8.72 -14.59 6.12
C GLY A 104 8.13 -14.52 7.54
N GLY A 105 8.98 -14.62 8.56
CA GLY A 105 8.57 -14.46 9.96
C GLY A 105 8.06 -13.04 10.26
N THR A 106 8.75 -12.01 9.77
CA THR A 106 8.31 -10.61 9.88
C THR A 106 6.98 -10.39 9.15
N SER A 107 6.84 -10.95 7.95
CA SER A 107 5.59 -10.88 7.18
C SER A 107 4.41 -11.49 7.95
N SER A 108 4.61 -12.66 8.57
CA SER A 108 3.60 -13.31 9.40
C SER A 108 3.20 -12.46 10.61
N GLN A 109 4.16 -11.85 11.30
CA GLN A 109 3.90 -10.94 12.41
C GLN A 109 3.12 -9.69 11.95
N MET A 110 3.48 -9.12 10.80
CA MET A 110 2.77 -7.97 10.21
C MET A 110 1.31 -8.33 9.89
N ARG A 111 1.04 -9.49 9.32
CA ARG A 111 -0.33 -9.96 9.08
C ARG A 111 -1.12 -10.05 10.38
N THR A 112 -0.54 -10.62 11.44
CA THR A 112 -1.18 -10.69 12.77
C THR A 112 -1.51 -9.30 13.31
N MET A 113 -0.57 -8.35 13.22
CA MET A 113 -0.78 -6.97 13.66
C MET A 113 -1.89 -6.27 12.87
N LEU A 114 -1.89 -6.40 11.54
CA LEU A 114 -2.88 -5.79 10.66
C LEU A 114 -4.28 -6.39 10.87
N THR A 115 -4.38 -7.70 11.09
CA THR A 115 -5.64 -8.38 11.41
C THR A 115 -6.15 -7.96 12.78
N THR A 116 -5.28 -7.84 13.78
CA THR A 116 -5.65 -7.36 15.12
C THR A 116 -6.15 -5.91 15.07
N ALA A 117 -5.45 -5.03 14.35
CA ALA A 117 -5.89 -3.65 14.14
C ALA A 117 -7.26 -3.57 13.45
N ARG A 118 -7.49 -4.42 12.45
CA ARG A 118 -8.79 -4.50 11.75
C ARG A 118 -9.89 -4.95 12.70
N ARG A 119 -9.68 -6.02 13.46
CA ARG A 119 -10.65 -6.58 14.41
C ARG A 119 -11.01 -5.61 15.53
N SER A 120 -10.09 -4.75 15.93
CA SER A 120 -10.33 -3.71 16.94
C SER A 120 -11.12 -2.51 16.40
N SER A 121 -11.35 -2.44 15.11
CA SER A 121 -12.13 -1.39 14.44
C SER A 121 -13.58 -1.80 14.27
N PHE A 122 -14.50 -0.81 14.29
CA PHE A 122 -15.91 -1.04 13.95
C PHE A 122 -16.12 -1.58 12.52
N LEU A 123 -15.16 -1.34 11.63
CA LEU A 123 -15.20 -1.79 10.23
C LEU A 123 -15.25 -3.32 10.11
N SER A 124 -14.66 -4.05 11.07
CA SER A 124 -14.62 -5.51 11.05
C SER A 124 -15.98 -6.18 11.20
N LYS A 125 -16.98 -5.44 11.71
CA LYS A 125 -18.35 -5.94 11.87
C LYS A 125 -19.03 -6.28 10.54
N SER A 126 -18.57 -5.67 9.46
CA SER A 126 -19.08 -5.89 8.11
C SER A 126 -18.18 -6.80 7.27
N ASP A 127 -17.09 -7.31 7.84
CA ASP A 127 -16.19 -8.25 7.14
C ASP A 127 -16.87 -9.60 6.96
N LYS A 128 -16.64 -10.23 5.81
CA LYS A 128 -17.12 -11.57 5.54
C LYS A 128 -16.47 -12.57 6.49
N SER A 129 -17.27 -13.36 7.20
CA SER A 129 -16.77 -14.31 8.18
C SER A 129 -16.02 -15.48 7.54
N GLY A 130 -15.01 -16.00 8.25
CA GLY A 130 -14.23 -17.16 7.79
C GLY A 130 -12.96 -16.78 7.01
N TYR A 131 -12.73 -15.49 6.75
CA TYR A 131 -11.58 -15.00 6.00
C TYR A 131 -10.63 -14.20 6.88
N GLU A 132 -9.35 -14.18 6.50
CA GLU A 132 -8.36 -13.31 7.10
C GLU A 132 -8.39 -11.96 6.38
N ILE A 133 -8.81 -10.92 7.09
CA ILE A 133 -8.84 -9.55 6.58
C ILE A 133 -8.03 -8.66 7.54
N GLY A 134 -7.09 -7.93 7.00
CA GLY A 134 -6.23 -7.02 7.76
C GLY A 134 -6.01 -5.71 7.01
N GLY A 135 -5.65 -4.67 7.74
CA GLY A 135 -5.35 -3.39 7.10
C GLY A 135 -5.11 -2.25 8.07
N LYS A 136 -4.80 -1.09 7.50
CA LYS A 136 -4.47 0.13 8.23
C LYS A 136 -5.11 1.35 7.59
N THR A 137 -5.72 2.17 8.41
CA THR A 137 -6.20 3.50 8.05
C THR A 137 -5.04 4.49 7.91
N GLY A 138 -5.19 5.47 7.05
CA GLY A 138 -4.35 6.65 7.01
C GLY A 138 -5.21 7.91 6.90
N THR A 139 -4.75 8.97 7.54
CA THR A 139 -5.30 10.31 7.40
C THR A 139 -4.13 11.26 7.30
N SER A 140 -3.98 11.94 6.19
CA SER A 140 -2.91 12.92 5.99
C SER A 140 -3.49 14.30 5.71
N GLU A 141 -2.77 15.34 6.12
CA GLU A 141 -3.09 16.69 5.69
C GLU A 141 -2.94 16.82 4.17
N ALA A 142 -3.81 17.60 3.54
CA ALA A 142 -3.69 17.91 2.14
C ALA A 142 -2.65 19.00 1.91
N VAL A 143 -2.04 19.00 0.73
CA VAL A 143 -1.15 20.08 0.28
C VAL A 143 -1.94 20.98 -0.65
N VAL A 144 -2.09 22.24 -0.28
CA VAL A 144 -2.75 23.27 -1.09
C VAL A 144 -1.77 24.41 -1.32
N ASN A 145 -1.55 24.78 -2.58
CA ASN A 145 -0.56 25.80 -2.96
C ASN A 145 0.85 25.58 -2.39
N GLY A 146 1.28 24.31 -2.34
CA GLY A 146 2.61 23.91 -1.87
C GLY A 146 2.79 23.85 -0.34
N ALA A 147 1.73 24.08 0.45
CA ALA A 147 1.76 24.02 1.91
C ALA A 147 0.73 23.03 2.46
N TYR A 148 1.05 22.43 3.58
CA TYR A 148 0.08 21.61 4.33
C TYR A 148 -1.05 22.49 4.87
N THR A 149 -2.27 21.99 4.83
CA THR A 149 -3.44 22.68 5.38
C THR A 149 -4.15 21.78 6.39
N GLN A 150 -4.52 22.38 7.52
CA GLN A 150 -5.36 21.71 8.53
C GLN A 150 -6.85 21.69 8.17
N LYS A 151 -7.23 22.39 7.09
CA LYS A 151 -8.64 22.48 6.65
C LYS A 151 -9.09 21.31 5.80
N GLU A 152 -8.15 20.58 5.23
CA GLU A 152 -8.46 19.44 4.35
C GLU A 152 -7.53 18.26 4.69
N THR A 153 -8.12 17.08 4.71
CA THR A 153 -7.36 15.84 4.87
C THR A 153 -7.69 14.86 3.74
N ILE A 154 -6.76 13.95 3.52
CA ILE A 154 -6.90 12.84 2.59
C ILE A 154 -7.07 11.57 3.42
N ALA A 155 -8.17 10.86 3.20
CA ALA A 155 -8.43 9.58 3.82
C ALA A 155 -7.86 8.44 2.97
N THR A 156 -7.16 7.53 3.60
CA THR A 156 -6.68 6.31 2.95
C THR A 156 -7.00 5.08 3.80
N TYR A 157 -7.12 3.95 3.13
CA TYR A 157 -7.11 2.64 3.74
C TYR A 157 -6.36 1.69 2.82
N ILE A 158 -5.39 0.97 3.37
CA ILE A 158 -4.75 -0.13 2.68
C ILE A 158 -4.95 -1.40 3.48
N GLY A 159 -5.31 -2.47 2.80
CA GLY A 159 -5.53 -3.75 3.45
C GLY A 159 -5.44 -4.90 2.48
N TYR A 160 -5.53 -6.09 3.02
CA TYR A 160 -5.49 -7.34 2.31
C TYR A 160 -6.61 -8.26 2.78
N GLY A 161 -6.90 -9.25 1.98
CA GLY A 161 -7.75 -10.35 2.38
C GLY A 161 -7.30 -11.65 1.73
N GLY A 162 -7.78 -12.74 2.30
CA GLY A 162 -7.52 -14.07 1.78
C GLY A 162 -8.13 -15.16 2.65
N GLY A 163 -8.03 -16.39 2.16
CA GLY A 163 -8.49 -17.59 2.84
C GLY A 163 -7.41 -18.22 3.72
N LYS A 164 -7.50 -19.54 3.86
CA LYS A 164 -6.57 -20.34 4.70
C LYS A 164 -5.11 -20.29 4.21
N ASN A 165 -4.89 -19.99 2.94
CA ASN A 165 -3.57 -19.96 2.33
C ASN A 165 -2.84 -18.61 2.50
N GLY A 166 -3.48 -17.63 3.12
CA GLY A 166 -2.90 -16.33 3.40
C GLY A 166 -3.48 -15.20 2.55
N ALA A 167 -2.69 -14.13 2.37
CA ALA A 167 -3.12 -12.95 1.60
C ALA A 167 -3.20 -13.28 0.10
N GLU A 168 -4.35 -13.05 -0.51
CA GLU A 168 -4.61 -13.32 -1.92
C GLU A 168 -4.84 -12.03 -2.74
N TYR A 169 -5.20 -10.93 -2.08
CA TYR A 169 -5.33 -9.62 -2.69
C TYR A 169 -4.93 -8.50 -1.74
N VAL A 170 -4.57 -7.38 -2.32
CA VAL A 170 -4.36 -6.09 -1.63
C VAL A 170 -5.25 -5.04 -2.29
N ILE A 171 -5.90 -4.23 -1.47
CA ILE A 171 -6.72 -3.11 -1.92
C ILE A 171 -6.23 -1.84 -1.23
N MET A 172 -5.99 -0.79 -2.02
CA MET A 172 -5.71 0.54 -1.51
C MET A 172 -6.82 1.50 -1.95
N VAL A 173 -7.42 2.17 -0.98
CA VAL A 173 -8.45 3.20 -1.21
C VAL A 173 -7.90 4.55 -0.81
N ARG A 174 -8.11 5.55 -1.64
CA ARG A 174 -7.80 6.95 -1.36
C ARG A 174 -9.02 7.80 -1.67
N VAL A 175 -9.47 8.57 -0.69
CA VAL A 175 -10.56 9.54 -0.83
C VAL A 175 -10.00 10.93 -0.56
N ALA A 176 -10.20 11.83 -1.49
CA ALA A 176 -9.76 13.23 -1.39
C ALA A 176 -10.81 14.16 -1.98
N ALA A 177 -10.93 15.34 -1.42
CA ALA A 177 -11.84 16.38 -1.90
C ALA A 177 -11.10 17.72 -1.97
N PRO A 178 -10.15 17.88 -2.92
CA PRO A 178 -9.29 19.05 -2.98
C PRO A 178 -10.08 20.34 -3.20
N GLY A 179 -9.74 21.39 -2.44
CA GLY A 179 -10.37 22.71 -2.50
C GLY A 179 -11.78 22.78 -1.90
N LYS A 180 -12.21 21.76 -1.15
CA LYS A 180 -13.54 21.73 -0.54
C LYS A 180 -13.54 22.03 0.97
N GLY A 181 -12.38 22.14 1.61
CA GLY A 181 -12.29 22.39 3.05
C GLY A 181 -12.87 21.24 3.89
N ILE A 182 -12.76 19.99 3.44
CA ILE A 182 -13.39 18.84 4.09
C ILE A 182 -12.32 18.00 4.80
N ASN A 183 -12.56 17.69 6.06
CA ASN A 183 -11.75 16.77 6.84
C ASN A 183 -12.25 15.32 6.65
N LEU A 184 -11.53 14.56 5.83
CA LEU A 184 -11.78 13.15 5.59
C LEU A 184 -10.96 12.29 6.55
N GLN A 185 -11.55 11.19 7.03
CA GLN A 185 -10.89 10.26 7.95
C GLN A 185 -10.85 8.86 7.35
N GLY A 186 -9.69 8.19 7.47
CA GLY A 186 -9.47 6.88 6.85
C GLY A 186 -10.51 5.83 7.25
N ASN A 187 -10.88 5.77 8.53
CA ASN A 187 -11.87 4.80 9.03
C ASN A 187 -13.31 5.11 8.62
N LEU A 188 -13.66 6.38 8.38
CA LEU A 188 -15.03 6.79 8.05
C LEU A 188 -15.28 6.84 6.54
N HIS A 189 -14.27 7.17 5.73
CA HIS A 189 -14.46 7.45 4.31
C HIS A 189 -13.79 6.41 3.41
N ALA A 190 -12.58 5.95 3.74
CA ALA A 190 -11.88 4.96 2.93
C ALA A 190 -12.12 3.51 3.40
N GLY A 191 -12.26 3.31 4.70
CA GLY A 191 -12.47 1.99 5.30
C GLY A 191 -13.73 1.26 4.83
N PRO A 192 -14.92 1.90 4.79
CA PRO A 192 -16.14 1.27 4.27
C PRO A 192 -15.99 0.84 2.81
N ILE A 193 -15.41 1.68 1.96
CA ILE A 193 -15.15 1.36 0.54
C ILE A 193 -14.22 0.13 0.43
N PHE A 194 -13.17 0.08 1.25
CA PHE A 194 -12.32 -1.12 1.31
C PHE A 194 -13.16 -2.35 1.68
N THR A 195 -14.02 -2.26 2.69
CA THR A 195 -14.83 -3.38 3.17
C THR A 195 -15.75 -3.93 2.08
N ASP A 196 -16.43 -3.04 1.35
CA ASP A 196 -17.34 -3.43 0.27
C ASP A 196 -16.57 -4.13 -0.87
N ILE A 197 -15.44 -3.54 -1.30
CA ILE A 197 -14.60 -4.15 -2.34
C ILE A 197 -14.02 -5.48 -1.85
N SER A 198 -13.53 -5.55 -0.62
CA SER A 198 -12.95 -6.76 -0.03
C SER A 198 -13.96 -7.91 0.00
N ASN A 199 -15.18 -7.65 0.48
CA ASN A 199 -16.24 -8.66 0.51
C ASN A 199 -16.62 -9.13 -0.91
N TRP A 200 -16.71 -8.20 -1.86
CA TRP A 200 -16.96 -8.54 -3.26
C TRP A 200 -15.82 -9.37 -3.88
N MET A 201 -14.56 -9.01 -3.60
CA MET A 201 -13.39 -9.73 -4.11
C MET A 201 -13.35 -11.19 -3.66
N ILE A 202 -13.71 -11.47 -2.42
CA ILE A 202 -13.78 -12.84 -1.87
C ILE A 202 -14.69 -13.71 -2.73
N ASP A 203 -15.89 -13.21 -3.08
CA ASP A 203 -16.82 -13.95 -3.91
C ASP A 203 -16.37 -14.03 -5.38
N TYR A 204 -15.91 -12.91 -5.92
CA TYR A 204 -15.48 -12.82 -7.31
C TYR A 204 -14.29 -13.74 -7.61
N MET A 205 -13.29 -13.76 -6.74
CA MET A 205 -12.11 -14.61 -6.87
C MET A 205 -12.35 -16.06 -6.40
N LYS A 206 -13.53 -16.35 -5.82
CA LYS A 206 -13.87 -17.67 -5.24
C LYS A 206 -12.83 -18.14 -4.23
N ILE A 207 -12.42 -17.24 -3.35
CA ILE A 207 -11.45 -17.52 -2.30
C ILE A 207 -12.04 -18.57 -1.33
N ALA A 208 -11.24 -19.62 -1.01
CA ALA A 208 -11.67 -20.77 -0.22
C ALA A 208 -11.21 -20.69 1.26
#